data_e8408efb36cec58afefc77f062e35399
#
_entry.id   e8408efb36cec58afefc77f062e35399
#
_cell.length_a   1.000
_cell.length_b   1.000
_cell.length_c   1.000
_cell.angle_alpha   90.00
_cell.angle_beta   90.00
_cell.angle_gamma   90.00
#
_symmetry.space_group_name_H-M   'P 1'
#
loop_
_entity.id
_entity.type
_entity.pdbx_description
1 polymer ?
#
loop_
_entity_poly.entity_id
_entity_poly.type
_entity_poly.pdbx_seq_one_letter_code
_entity_poly.pdbx_strand_id
1 'polypeptide(L)'
;MESCWLLTVDTGSTAHGSDNLMLDLQPPSFEAFEREARQGNVVPVVRSVLADLHTPVGAFMRIAGDSTYSFLLESVEGGERIARYSFLGAEPEMIVRGKGLQTIVERDGKTESYLKVATEWVRDYFRGRSLAHRPGLVPFAGGAVGYIGYDAAQWFEPALRDDNTQPLDPPTDAVWMFFRNVIAFDRVKQRLEIVSIVLTEEAGGSHERLRELYDRAVARTKELEDRIFETPAAPRVETRNDNAESVALQSNWTRRAFEDGVREVKEHIAAGDCYQVVLSQRFSAQFDGDPLQIYRALRAINPSPYMFFLRLGDETVVGASPEMLVRCHGQRLDYRPIAGTRKRGATETEDWMLGEDLKTDEKEIAEHMMLVDLGRNDLGRVSDYGSVKVDDLMHVERYSHVQHLETSLRSRLRDGLDRFDALASCFPAGTVTGAPKIRAMEIIRELEPDRRGLYAGSVLYMDYADNLDSCIAIRTMVLRDGKAMVQAGAGIVADSVPEHEYVETVNKARAMFRAIEMAERGL
;
A
#
# COMPACT_ATOMS: atom_id res chain seq x y z
N MET A 1 46.56 10.80 -15.58
CA MET A 1 47.39 11.22 -14.43
C MET A 1 46.50 11.32 -13.23
N GLU A 2 46.70 10.35 -12.45
CA GLU A 2 46.22 9.98 -11.13
C GLU A 2 46.01 11.15 -10.17
N SER A 3 44.94 11.15 -9.45
CA SER A 3 44.89 11.71 -8.09
C SER A 3 43.96 10.89 -7.20
N CYS A 4 44.62 10.09 -6.42
CA CYS A 4 44.15 9.28 -5.31
C CYS A 4 43.57 10.18 -4.21
N TRP A 5 42.36 9.95 -3.74
CA TRP A 5 41.78 10.57 -2.56
C TRP A 5 42.13 9.78 -1.32
N LEU A 6 43.16 10.24 -0.61
CA LEU A 6 43.44 9.85 0.78
C LEU A 6 42.58 10.69 1.72
N LEU A 7 41.56 10.08 2.33
CA LEU A 7 40.87 10.63 3.49
C LEU A 7 41.69 10.35 4.75
N THR A 8 42.21 11.41 5.35
CA THR A 8 42.81 11.40 6.69
C THR A 8 41.72 11.15 7.73
N VAL A 9 41.87 10.05 8.48
CA VAL A 9 41.03 9.71 9.64
C VAL A 9 41.53 10.52 10.83
N ASP A 10 40.68 11.41 11.32
CA ASP A 10 40.88 12.11 12.60
C ASP A 10 40.49 11.13 13.74
N THR A 11 41.47 10.79 14.58
CA THR A 11 41.29 9.88 15.72
C THR A 11 40.76 10.62 16.93
N GLY A 12 39.47 10.97 16.90
CA GLY A 12 38.72 11.41 18.07
C GLY A 12 38.06 10.20 18.73
N SER A 13 38.61 9.77 19.85
CA SER A 13 38.07 8.70 20.71
C SER A 13 36.66 9.01 21.20
N THR A 14 35.66 8.36 20.63
CA THR A 14 34.36 8.08 21.29
C THR A 14 34.01 6.62 21.04
N ALA A 15 33.75 5.91 22.12
CA ALA A 15 33.40 4.50 22.13
C ALA A 15 32.18 4.23 21.22
N HIS A 16 32.41 3.86 19.99
CA HIS A 16 31.43 3.21 19.12
C HIS A 16 31.39 1.74 19.53
N GLY A 17 30.26 1.36 20.11
CA GLY A 17 29.95 -0.06 20.27
C GLY A 17 30.11 -0.72 18.90
N SER A 18 30.97 -1.72 18.87
CA SER A 18 31.14 -2.62 17.73
C SER A 18 29.77 -3.16 17.36
N ASP A 19 29.18 -2.65 16.28
CA ASP A 19 28.11 -3.33 15.56
C ASP A 19 28.70 -4.63 15.02
N ASN A 20 28.74 -5.64 15.89
CA ASN A 20 29.07 -6.99 15.52
C ASN A 20 28.04 -7.43 14.46
N LEU A 21 28.54 -7.77 13.30
CA LEU A 21 27.83 -8.41 12.18
C LEU A 21 27.33 -9.82 12.58
N MET A 22 26.67 -9.95 13.72
CA MET A 22 26.07 -11.20 14.12
C MET A 22 24.76 -11.39 13.35
N LEU A 23 24.80 -12.33 12.42
CA LEU A 23 23.63 -13.01 11.85
C LEU A 23 23.09 -13.92 12.95
N ASP A 24 22.18 -13.42 13.78
CA ASP A 24 21.79 -14.10 15.01
C ASP A 24 20.29 -14.01 15.27
N LEU A 25 19.85 -15.01 16.05
CA LEU A 25 18.54 -15.05 16.66
C LEU A 25 18.41 -13.99 17.76
N GLN A 26 17.35 -13.19 17.72
CA GLN A 26 17.02 -12.19 18.73
C GLN A 26 15.55 -12.35 19.17
N PRO A 27 15.25 -12.47 20.47
CA PRO A 27 16.21 -12.60 21.59
C PRO A 27 16.99 -13.94 21.53
N PRO A 28 18.28 -13.95 21.96
CA PRO A 28 19.14 -15.13 21.80
C PRO A 28 18.83 -16.26 22.79
N SER A 29 18.07 -16.00 23.83
CA SER A 29 17.67 -16.99 24.84
C SER A 29 16.31 -16.67 25.42
N PHE A 30 15.70 -17.65 26.08
CA PHE A 30 14.42 -17.49 26.75
C PHE A 30 14.47 -16.42 27.86
N GLU A 31 15.57 -16.32 28.62
CA GLU A 31 15.75 -15.30 29.67
C GLU A 31 15.83 -13.89 29.07
N ALA A 32 16.39 -13.74 27.86
CA ALA A 32 16.37 -12.48 27.14
C ALA A 32 14.95 -12.15 26.65
N PHE A 33 14.24 -13.16 26.13
CA PHE A 33 12.84 -13.04 25.71
C PHE A 33 11.94 -12.62 26.88
N GLU A 34 12.10 -13.18 28.07
CA GLU A 34 11.33 -12.78 29.25
C GLU A 34 11.57 -11.32 29.65
N ARG A 35 12.79 -10.82 29.50
CA ARG A 35 13.08 -9.40 29.74
C ARG A 35 12.33 -8.49 28.77
N GLU A 36 12.26 -8.86 27.49
CA GLU A 36 11.50 -8.11 26.49
C GLU A 36 9.99 -8.22 26.75
N ALA A 37 9.48 -9.37 27.17
CA ALA A 37 8.09 -9.60 27.51
C ALA A 37 7.56 -8.73 28.68
N ARG A 38 8.46 -8.14 29.48
CA ARG A 38 8.11 -7.13 30.50
C ARG A 38 7.92 -5.72 29.92
N GLN A 39 8.39 -5.47 28.71
CA GLN A 39 8.29 -4.17 28.03
C GLN A 39 7.08 -4.08 27.10
N GLY A 40 6.59 -5.23 26.63
CA GLY A 40 5.43 -5.33 25.75
C GLY A 40 4.91 -6.76 25.72
N ASN A 41 3.61 -6.92 25.46
CA ASN A 41 2.95 -8.23 25.42
C ASN A 41 2.96 -8.89 24.03
N VAL A 42 3.53 -8.21 23.03
CA VAL A 42 3.82 -8.75 21.69
C VAL A 42 5.33 -8.75 21.51
N VAL A 43 5.95 -9.92 21.55
CA VAL A 43 7.42 -10.05 21.55
C VAL A 43 7.89 -10.66 20.22
N PRO A 44 8.68 -9.91 19.40
CA PRO A 44 9.21 -10.43 18.16
C PRO A 44 10.43 -11.32 18.39
N VAL A 45 10.40 -12.54 17.85
CA VAL A 45 11.55 -13.41 17.69
C VAL A 45 12.05 -13.24 16.26
N VAL A 46 13.28 -12.76 16.08
CA VAL A 46 13.84 -12.37 14.80
C VAL A 46 15.08 -13.19 14.49
N ARG A 47 15.14 -13.77 13.32
CA ARG A 47 16.33 -14.41 12.75
C ARG A 47 16.83 -13.59 11.59
N SER A 48 18.07 -13.10 11.69
CA SER A 48 18.73 -12.31 10.65
C SER A 48 19.65 -13.18 9.81
N VAL A 49 19.50 -13.13 8.49
CA VAL A 49 20.36 -13.84 7.54
C VAL A 49 20.78 -12.94 6.39
N LEU A 50 21.86 -13.28 5.65
CA LEU A 50 22.26 -12.53 4.46
C LEU A 50 21.25 -12.72 3.33
N ALA A 51 20.96 -11.65 2.61
CA ALA A 51 19.97 -11.62 1.53
C ALA A 51 20.60 -11.52 0.13
N ASP A 52 21.93 -11.59 0.02
CA ASP A 52 22.71 -11.32 -1.19
C ASP A 52 22.37 -12.26 -2.38
N LEU A 53 21.91 -13.49 -2.09
CA LEU A 53 21.52 -14.47 -3.11
C LEU A 53 20.00 -14.54 -3.35
N HIS A 54 19.21 -13.70 -2.70
CA HIS A 54 17.75 -13.79 -2.73
C HIS A 54 17.10 -12.47 -3.11
N THR A 55 15.97 -12.58 -3.83
CA THR A 55 15.10 -11.43 -4.13
C THR A 55 13.79 -11.57 -3.37
N PRO A 56 13.09 -10.46 -3.05
CA PRO A 56 11.78 -10.52 -2.41
C PRO A 56 10.77 -11.40 -3.16
N VAL A 57 10.72 -11.29 -4.50
CA VAL A 57 9.84 -12.12 -5.34
C VAL A 57 10.23 -13.60 -5.27
N GLY A 58 11.53 -13.91 -5.33
CA GLY A 58 12.02 -15.30 -5.22
C GLY A 58 11.72 -15.93 -3.86
N ALA A 59 11.89 -15.18 -2.77
CA ALA A 59 11.53 -15.64 -1.43
C ALA A 59 10.00 -15.78 -1.28
N PHE A 60 9.23 -14.83 -1.82
CA PHE A 60 7.77 -14.92 -1.82
C PHE A 60 7.26 -16.19 -2.50
N MET A 61 7.79 -16.54 -3.68
CA MET A 61 7.41 -17.77 -4.38
C MET A 61 7.62 -19.03 -3.53
N ARG A 62 8.71 -19.07 -2.74
CA ARG A 62 9.02 -20.21 -1.86
C ARG A 62 8.14 -20.27 -0.63
N ILE A 63 7.88 -19.10 0.00
CA ILE A 63 7.09 -19.03 1.22
C ILE A 63 5.59 -19.13 0.95
N ALA A 64 5.10 -18.45 -0.08
CA ALA A 64 3.69 -18.46 -0.42
C ALA A 64 3.23 -19.81 -0.99
N GLY A 65 4.05 -20.44 -1.86
CA GLY A 65 3.67 -21.72 -2.48
C GLY A 65 2.23 -21.66 -3.01
N ASP A 66 1.42 -22.65 -2.62
CA ASP A 66 0.01 -22.76 -2.96
C ASP A 66 -0.92 -22.06 -1.93
N SER A 67 -0.37 -21.26 -0.99
CA SER A 67 -1.18 -20.55 0.00
C SER A 67 -2.18 -19.63 -0.69
N THR A 68 -3.46 -19.76 -0.33
CA THR A 68 -4.56 -18.93 -0.83
C THR A 68 -4.55 -17.52 -0.22
N TYR A 69 -3.77 -17.32 0.87
CA TYR A 69 -3.64 -16.04 1.56
C TYR A 69 -2.16 -15.72 1.75
N SER A 70 -1.71 -14.68 1.08
CA SER A 70 -0.32 -14.24 1.15
C SER A 70 -0.18 -12.79 0.68
N PHE A 71 0.94 -12.15 1.04
CA PHE A 71 1.22 -10.80 0.58
C PHE A 71 2.69 -10.61 0.23
N LEU A 72 2.94 -9.70 -0.71
CA LEU A 72 4.23 -9.10 -1.00
C LEU A 72 4.02 -7.59 -1.12
N LEU A 73 4.72 -6.82 -0.29
CA LEU A 73 4.76 -5.36 -0.35
C LEU A 73 6.20 -4.94 -0.65
N GLU A 74 6.38 -4.17 -1.70
CA GLU A 74 7.69 -3.63 -2.08
C GLU A 74 7.60 -2.13 -2.30
N SER A 75 8.67 -1.42 -1.94
CA SER A 75 8.90 -0.07 -2.43
C SER A 75 10.05 -0.13 -3.42
N VAL A 76 9.81 0.18 -4.69
CA VAL A 76 10.80 -0.01 -5.76
C VAL A 76 11.43 1.32 -6.18
N GLU A 77 10.72 2.43 -6.03
CA GLU A 77 11.18 3.79 -6.32
C GLU A 77 10.96 4.72 -5.13
N GLY A 78 11.69 5.85 -5.07
CA GLY A 78 11.54 6.87 -4.03
C GLY A 78 12.78 7.06 -3.14
N GLY A 79 13.96 6.67 -3.62
CA GLY A 79 15.24 6.84 -2.91
C GLY A 79 15.41 5.94 -1.69
N GLU A 80 16.57 6.01 -1.01
CA GLU A 80 16.93 5.13 0.11
C GLU A 80 15.98 5.20 1.32
N ARG A 81 15.24 6.29 1.49
CA ARG A 81 14.33 6.49 2.62
C ARG A 81 12.98 5.79 2.44
N ILE A 82 12.51 5.62 1.20
CA ILE A 82 11.21 5.00 0.90
C ILE A 82 11.41 3.55 0.46
N ALA A 83 12.39 3.26 -0.39
CA ALA A 83 12.62 1.97 -1.01
C ALA A 83 13.48 0.99 -0.18
N ARG A 84 13.60 1.19 1.14
CA ARG A 84 14.51 0.39 1.97
C ARG A 84 14.02 -1.03 2.22
N TYR A 85 12.72 -1.20 2.52
CA TYR A 85 12.17 -2.47 2.94
C TYR A 85 11.22 -3.08 1.91
N SER A 86 11.25 -4.42 1.81
CA SER A 86 10.19 -5.22 1.22
C SER A 86 9.69 -6.20 2.26
N PHE A 87 8.37 -6.38 2.36
CA PHE A 87 7.74 -7.29 3.32
C PHE A 87 6.96 -8.36 2.59
N LEU A 88 7.02 -9.59 3.11
CA LEU A 88 6.21 -10.69 2.61
C LEU A 88 5.77 -11.62 3.74
N GLY A 89 4.66 -12.30 3.51
CA GLY A 89 4.12 -13.29 4.43
C GLY A 89 3.09 -14.19 3.76
N ALA A 90 2.91 -15.34 4.34
CA ALA A 90 1.89 -16.32 3.96
C ALA A 90 1.30 -16.98 5.20
N GLU A 91 0.19 -17.69 5.03
CA GLU A 91 -0.45 -18.43 6.10
C GLU A 91 -0.85 -17.52 7.28
N PRO A 92 -1.76 -16.53 7.09
CA PRO A 92 -2.22 -15.67 8.16
C PRO A 92 -2.92 -16.49 9.24
N GLU A 93 -2.83 -16.05 10.50
CA GLU A 93 -3.54 -16.69 11.61
C GLU A 93 -5.04 -16.38 11.60
N MET A 94 -5.42 -15.27 10.99
CA MET A 94 -6.79 -14.78 11.00
C MET A 94 -7.05 -13.90 9.77
N ILE A 95 -8.29 -13.95 9.27
CA ILE A 95 -8.78 -13.08 8.22
C ILE A 95 -9.99 -12.33 8.73
N VAL A 96 -10.01 -11.02 8.54
CA VAL A 96 -11.10 -10.14 8.93
C VAL A 96 -11.68 -9.49 7.68
N ARG A 97 -12.99 -9.67 7.46
CA ARG A 97 -13.71 -9.06 6.34
C ARG A 97 -14.77 -8.10 6.84
N GLY A 98 -14.84 -6.93 6.23
CA GLY A 98 -15.88 -5.95 6.49
C GLY A 98 -16.90 -5.92 5.37
N LYS A 99 -18.20 -5.88 5.73
CA LYS A 99 -19.30 -5.66 4.79
C LYS A 99 -20.38 -4.81 5.46
N GLY A 100 -20.52 -3.56 5.05
CA GLY A 100 -21.41 -2.61 5.72
C GLY A 100 -21.09 -2.51 7.21
N LEU A 101 -22.07 -2.79 8.07
CA LEU A 101 -21.91 -2.79 9.53
C LEU A 101 -21.55 -4.15 10.12
N GLN A 102 -21.18 -5.11 9.29
CA GLN A 102 -20.85 -6.48 9.71
C GLN A 102 -19.37 -6.75 9.55
N THR A 103 -18.77 -7.37 10.57
CA THR A 103 -17.41 -7.92 10.54
C THR A 103 -17.48 -9.44 10.61
N ILE A 104 -16.80 -10.09 9.68
CA ILE A 104 -16.64 -11.55 9.63
C ILE A 104 -15.18 -11.86 9.94
N VAL A 105 -14.95 -12.75 10.90
CA VAL A 105 -13.61 -13.17 11.35
C VAL A 105 -13.46 -14.67 11.12
N GLU A 106 -12.47 -15.04 10.34
CA GLU A 106 -12.08 -16.42 10.06
C GLU A 106 -10.78 -16.72 10.79
N ARG A 107 -10.82 -17.68 11.73
CA ARG A 107 -9.65 -18.08 12.53
C ARG A 107 -9.76 -19.57 12.90
N ASP A 108 -8.67 -20.32 12.75
CA ASP A 108 -8.59 -21.75 13.11
C ASP A 108 -9.75 -22.59 12.50
N GLY A 109 -10.12 -22.29 11.26
CA GLY A 109 -11.23 -22.95 10.55
C GLY A 109 -12.64 -22.61 11.07
N LYS A 110 -12.76 -21.64 11.98
CA LYS A 110 -14.03 -21.12 12.49
C LYS A 110 -14.33 -19.77 11.88
N THR A 111 -15.60 -19.50 11.63
CA THR A 111 -16.09 -18.21 11.16
C THR A 111 -17.02 -17.61 12.21
N GLU A 112 -16.69 -16.41 12.65
CA GLU A 112 -17.51 -15.64 13.58
C GLU A 112 -17.98 -14.34 12.92
N SER A 113 -19.16 -13.88 13.30
CA SER A 113 -19.76 -12.67 12.75
C SER A 113 -20.13 -11.70 13.87
N TYR A 114 -19.76 -10.42 13.69
CA TYR A 114 -19.99 -9.36 14.64
C TYR A 114 -20.78 -8.23 13.99
N LEU A 115 -21.80 -7.72 14.68
CA LEU A 115 -22.49 -6.49 14.27
C LEU A 115 -21.66 -5.27 14.71
N LYS A 116 -20.60 -5.01 13.98
CA LYS A 116 -19.61 -3.96 14.24
C LYS A 116 -18.88 -3.62 12.95
N VAL A 117 -18.56 -2.35 12.75
CA VAL A 117 -17.72 -1.92 11.63
C VAL A 117 -16.32 -2.54 11.74
N ALA A 118 -15.79 -3.02 10.63
CA ALA A 118 -14.56 -3.80 10.65
C ALA A 118 -13.34 -3.00 11.13
N THR A 119 -13.25 -1.69 10.85
CA THR A 119 -12.18 -0.83 11.40
C THR A 119 -12.25 -0.70 12.92
N GLU A 120 -13.47 -0.66 13.50
CA GLU A 120 -13.63 -0.64 14.96
C GLU A 120 -13.28 -1.99 15.59
N TRP A 121 -13.62 -3.08 14.90
CA TRP A 121 -13.25 -4.42 15.37
C TRP A 121 -11.73 -4.60 15.39
N VAL A 122 -11.05 -4.17 14.32
CA VAL A 122 -9.57 -4.23 14.20
C VAL A 122 -8.91 -3.31 15.23
N ARG A 123 -9.46 -2.10 15.47
CA ARG A 123 -9.00 -1.18 16.52
C ARG A 123 -9.04 -1.86 17.88
N ASP A 124 -10.15 -2.54 18.23
CA ASP A 124 -10.28 -3.26 19.50
C ASP A 124 -9.33 -4.46 19.60
N TYR A 125 -9.08 -5.15 18.50
CA TYR A 125 -8.12 -6.24 18.45
C TYR A 125 -6.70 -5.79 18.80
N PHE A 126 -6.27 -4.63 18.32
CA PHE A 126 -4.95 -4.07 18.64
C PHE A 126 -4.89 -3.44 20.05
N ARG A 127 -6.05 -3.05 20.61
CA ARG A 127 -6.09 -2.40 21.93
C ARG A 127 -5.50 -3.28 23.02
N GLY A 128 -4.56 -2.72 23.78
CA GLY A 128 -3.88 -3.43 24.87
C GLY A 128 -2.78 -4.39 24.42
N ARG A 129 -2.51 -4.46 23.10
CA ARG A 129 -1.36 -5.17 22.53
C ARG A 129 -0.28 -4.17 22.19
N SER A 130 0.89 -4.32 22.77
CA SER A 130 2.03 -3.44 22.55
C SER A 130 3.28 -4.25 22.21
N LEU A 131 3.94 -3.82 21.13
CA LEU A 131 5.19 -4.44 20.68
C LEU A 131 6.31 -4.17 21.67
N ALA A 132 7.01 -5.21 22.13
CA ALA A 132 8.26 -5.07 22.83
C ALA A 132 9.30 -4.48 21.87
N HIS A 133 9.56 -3.18 22.03
CA HIS A 133 10.42 -2.44 21.11
C HIS A 133 11.90 -2.76 21.34
N ARG A 134 12.61 -3.00 20.25
CA ARG A 134 14.06 -3.22 20.24
C ARG A 134 14.69 -2.34 19.16
N PRO A 135 15.82 -1.63 19.46
CA PRO A 135 16.54 -0.87 18.44
C PRO A 135 16.92 -1.74 17.23
N GLY A 136 16.67 -1.25 16.04
CA GLY A 136 16.99 -1.96 14.78
C GLY A 136 15.94 -2.97 14.32
N LEU A 137 14.84 -3.14 15.05
CA LEU A 137 13.70 -3.93 14.58
C LEU A 137 13.14 -3.33 13.27
N VAL A 138 12.71 -4.20 12.37
CA VAL A 138 12.06 -3.79 11.11
C VAL A 138 10.76 -3.02 11.38
N PRO A 139 10.38 -2.06 10.52
CA PRO A 139 9.21 -1.21 10.76
C PRO A 139 7.87 -1.96 10.72
N PHE A 140 7.84 -3.16 10.16
CA PHE A 140 6.69 -4.06 10.20
C PHE A 140 7.13 -5.46 10.62
N ALA A 141 6.94 -5.77 11.89
CA ALA A 141 7.34 -7.06 12.49
C ALA A 141 6.19 -8.09 12.54
N GLY A 142 5.00 -7.72 12.13
CA GLY A 142 3.77 -8.52 12.15
C GLY A 142 2.56 -7.65 12.44
N GLY A 143 1.37 -8.15 12.16
CA GLY A 143 0.12 -7.40 12.26
C GLY A 143 -0.81 -7.69 11.11
N ALA A 144 -1.58 -6.69 10.66
CA ALA A 144 -2.58 -6.82 9.62
C ALA A 144 -2.10 -6.22 8.29
N VAL A 145 -2.33 -6.92 7.19
CA VAL A 145 -2.10 -6.47 5.80
C VAL A 145 -3.37 -6.69 5.00
N GLY A 146 -3.77 -5.71 4.21
CA GLY A 146 -4.96 -5.85 3.37
C GLY A 146 -5.39 -4.55 2.73
N TYR A 147 -6.68 -4.41 2.52
CA TYR A 147 -7.24 -3.21 1.91
C TYR A 147 -8.55 -2.76 2.55
N ILE A 148 -8.87 -1.50 2.33
CA ILE A 148 -10.18 -0.89 2.54
C ILE A 148 -10.66 -0.28 1.22
N GLY A 149 -11.83 -0.69 0.74
CA GLY A 149 -12.43 -0.21 -0.49
C GLY A 149 -13.06 1.18 -0.34
N TYR A 150 -13.20 1.89 -1.44
CA TYR A 150 -13.78 3.24 -1.50
C TYR A 150 -15.13 3.35 -0.79
N ASP A 151 -15.98 2.37 -0.99
CA ASP A 151 -17.35 2.35 -0.46
C ASP A 151 -17.41 2.27 1.07
N ALA A 152 -16.30 1.89 1.73
CA ALA A 152 -16.17 1.94 3.19
C ALA A 152 -16.12 3.38 3.74
N ALA A 153 -16.05 4.40 2.90
CA ALA A 153 -16.15 5.81 3.33
C ALA A 153 -17.41 6.10 4.16
N GLN A 154 -18.49 5.38 3.90
CA GLN A 154 -19.73 5.44 4.72
C GLN A 154 -19.52 5.05 6.19
N TRP A 155 -18.43 4.38 6.53
CA TRP A 155 -18.08 4.06 7.92
C TRP A 155 -17.60 5.28 8.70
N PHE A 156 -17.01 6.23 7.99
CA PHE A 156 -16.37 7.43 8.56
C PHE A 156 -17.24 8.67 8.41
N GLU A 157 -18.02 8.76 7.31
CA GLU A 157 -18.86 9.92 6.97
C GLU A 157 -20.35 9.51 6.91
N PRO A 158 -21.12 9.78 7.97
CA PRO A 158 -22.53 9.39 8.03
C PRO A 158 -23.40 9.96 6.89
N ALA A 159 -23.03 11.11 6.32
CA ALA A 159 -23.72 11.71 5.17
C ALA A 159 -23.66 10.84 3.90
N LEU A 160 -22.69 9.95 3.82
CA LEU A 160 -22.51 9.04 2.68
C LEU A 160 -23.24 7.70 2.87
N ARG A 161 -23.91 7.49 4.01
CA ARG A 161 -24.69 6.26 4.22
C ARG A 161 -25.80 6.18 3.20
N ASP A 162 -25.88 5.05 2.54
CA ASP A 162 -26.86 4.76 1.52
C ASP A 162 -27.46 3.39 1.75
N ASP A 163 -28.78 3.27 1.53
CA ASP A 163 -29.49 1.99 1.51
C ASP A 163 -29.33 1.26 0.16
N ASN A 164 -28.39 1.70 -0.67
CA ASN A 164 -28.14 1.13 -1.98
C ASN A 164 -27.72 -0.34 -1.86
N THR A 165 -28.55 -1.22 -2.41
CA THR A 165 -28.38 -2.66 -2.38
C THR A 165 -27.57 -3.21 -3.55
N GLN A 166 -26.96 -2.34 -4.39
CA GLN A 166 -26.11 -2.81 -5.49
C GLN A 166 -24.97 -3.68 -4.96
N PRO A 167 -24.68 -4.81 -5.64
CA PRO A 167 -23.59 -5.68 -5.24
C PRO A 167 -22.24 -4.92 -5.30
N LEU A 168 -21.41 -5.14 -4.27
CA LEU A 168 -20.01 -4.75 -4.34
C LEU A 168 -19.23 -5.71 -5.24
N ASP A 169 -18.26 -5.19 -5.95
CA ASP A 169 -17.27 -5.95 -6.66
C ASP A 169 -15.87 -5.38 -6.39
N PRO A 170 -15.08 -5.98 -5.51
CA PRO A 170 -15.28 -7.25 -4.75
C PRO A 170 -16.43 -7.17 -3.71
N PRO A 171 -16.93 -8.31 -3.22
CA PRO A 171 -18.15 -8.38 -2.39
C PRO A 171 -17.96 -7.90 -0.94
N THR A 172 -16.80 -7.33 -0.60
CA THR A 172 -16.43 -6.84 0.73
C THR A 172 -15.92 -5.42 0.67
N ASP A 173 -16.23 -4.62 1.70
CA ASP A 173 -15.74 -3.26 1.83
C ASP A 173 -14.28 -3.21 2.31
N ALA A 174 -13.83 -4.23 3.05
CA ALA A 174 -12.44 -4.35 3.50
C ALA A 174 -12.06 -5.79 3.77
N VAL A 175 -10.77 -6.12 3.60
CA VAL A 175 -10.18 -7.40 3.97
C VAL A 175 -8.83 -7.16 4.60
N TRP A 176 -8.58 -7.78 5.76
CA TRP A 176 -7.28 -7.79 6.43
C TRP A 176 -6.87 -9.21 6.80
N MET A 177 -5.65 -9.57 6.46
CA MET A 177 -4.97 -10.80 6.86
C MET A 177 -4.03 -10.48 8.02
N PHE A 178 -4.11 -11.23 9.12
CA PHE A 178 -3.27 -11.03 10.29
C PHE A 178 -2.11 -12.03 10.28
N PHE A 179 -0.90 -11.53 10.34
CA PHE A 179 0.32 -12.32 10.24
C PHE A 179 1.15 -12.24 11.52
N ARG A 180 1.50 -13.41 12.06
CA ARG A 180 2.53 -13.54 13.10
C ARG A 180 3.92 -13.67 12.51
N ASN A 181 4.00 -14.18 11.28
CA ASN A 181 5.26 -14.44 10.62
C ASN A 181 5.39 -13.49 9.43
N VAL A 182 6.44 -12.69 9.45
CA VAL A 182 6.76 -11.73 8.39
C VAL A 182 8.23 -11.85 8.03
N ILE A 183 8.53 -11.76 6.75
CA ILE A 183 9.89 -11.69 6.26
C ILE A 183 10.11 -10.30 5.68
N ALA A 184 11.14 -9.62 6.17
CA ALA A 184 11.51 -8.28 5.73
C ALA A 184 12.89 -8.31 5.05
N PHE A 185 12.97 -7.77 3.85
CA PHE A 185 14.23 -7.50 3.17
C PHE A 185 14.68 -6.07 3.48
N ASP A 186 15.82 -5.90 4.14
CA ASP A 186 16.51 -4.61 4.28
C ASP A 186 17.54 -4.49 3.15
N ARG A 187 17.21 -3.71 2.12
CA ARG A 187 18.07 -3.51 0.95
C ARG A 187 19.34 -2.74 1.26
N VAL A 188 19.31 -1.87 2.27
CA VAL A 188 20.47 -1.07 2.68
C VAL A 188 21.47 -1.95 3.43
N LYS A 189 20.98 -2.79 4.35
CA LYS A 189 21.82 -3.69 5.13
C LYS A 189 22.11 -5.02 4.42
N GLN A 190 21.52 -5.28 3.25
CA GLN A 190 21.62 -6.56 2.54
C GLN A 190 21.24 -7.75 3.42
N ARG A 191 20.19 -7.58 4.24
CA ARG A 191 19.73 -8.58 5.21
C ARG A 191 18.29 -8.96 4.97
N LEU A 192 18.00 -10.18 5.36
CA LEU A 192 16.68 -10.76 5.45
C LEU A 192 16.38 -11.01 6.91
N GLU A 193 15.32 -10.38 7.41
CA GLU A 193 14.86 -10.52 8.80
C GLU A 193 13.60 -11.38 8.80
N ILE A 194 13.70 -12.57 9.37
CA ILE A 194 12.58 -13.51 9.53
C ILE A 194 12.01 -13.32 10.93
N VAL A 195 10.81 -12.77 11.00
CA VAL A 195 10.15 -12.42 12.25
C VAL A 195 9.02 -13.39 12.55
N SER A 196 8.94 -13.86 13.80
CA SER A 196 7.80 -14.57 14.36
C SER A 196 7.40 -13.90 15.68
N ILE A 197 6.17 -13.35 15.77
CA ILE A 197 5.71 -12.69 17.01
C ILE A 197 5.06 -13.69 17.97
N VAL A 198 5.29 -13.46 19.25
CA VAL A 198 4.65 -14.17 20.36
C VAL A 198 3.72 -13.22 21.09
N LEU A 199 2.45 -13.59 21.22
CA LEU A 199 1.48 -12.92 22.09
C LEU A 199 1.56 -13.54 23.48
N THR A 200 2.13 -12.84 24.46
CA THR A 200 2.38 -13.39 25.81
C THR A 200 1.10 -13.70 26.57
N GLU A 201 -0.02 -13.09 26.20
CA GLU A 201 -1.35 -13.38 26.76
C GLU A 201 -1.77 -14.85 26.57
N GLU A 202 -1.27 -15.52 25.52
CA GLU A 202 -1.55 -16.94 25.24
C GLU A 202 -0.89 -17.89 26.24
N ALA A 203 0.08 -17.40 27.02
CA ALA A 203 0.68 -18.18 28.10
C ALA A 203 -0.24 -18.27 29.32
N GLY A 204 -1.26 -17.41 29.45
CA GLY A 204 -2.18 -17.41 30.59
C GLY A 204 -1.47 -17.27 31.95
N GLY A 205 -0.30 -16.61 31.99
CA GLY A 205 0.52 -16.48 33.19
C GLY A 205 1.44 -17.69 33.50
N SER A 206 1.42 -18.76 32.69
CA SER A 206 2.29 -19.92 32.86
C SER A 206 3.67 -19.67 32.26
N HIS A 207 4.72 -19.78 33.06
CA HIS A 207 6.12 -19.68 32.64
C HIS A 207 6.52 -20.79 31.66
N GLU A 208 6.05 -22.02 31.90
CA GLU A 208 6.30 -23.16 31.03
C GLU A 208 5.66 -22.94 29.67
N ARG A 209 4.40 -22.49 29.66
CA ARG A 209 3.69 -22.18 28.40
C ARG A 209 4.33 -21.01 27.65
N LEU A 210 4.85 -20.01 28.35
CA LEU A 210 5.57 -18.90 27.73
C LEU A 210 6.85 -19.38 27.05
N ARG A 211 7.58 -20.33 27.68
CA ARG A 211 8.76 -20.98 27.07
C ARG A 211 8.38 -21.76 25.80
N GLU A 212 7.31 -22.54 25.84
CA GLU A 212 6.82 -23.27 24.67
C GLU A 212 6.49 -22.33 23.51
N LEU A 213 5.89 -21.16 23.78
CA LEU A 213 5.57 -20.16 22.76
C LEU A 213 6.85 -19.58 22.15
N TYR A 214 7.86 -19.27 22.96
CA TYR A 214 9.18 -18.82 22.49
C TYR A 214 9.85 -19.88 21.62
N ASP A 215 9.97 -21.13 22.10
CA ASP A 215 10.62 -22.23 21.39
C ASP A 215 9.94 -22.50 20.04
N ARG A 216 8.60 -22.40 20.00
CA ARG A 216 7.81 -22.52 18.76
C ARG A 216 8.12 -21.39 17.77
N ALA A 217 8.24 -20.14 18.25
CA ALA A 217 8.60 -19.01 17.40
C ALA A 217 10.04 -19.16 16.84
N VAL A 218 10.98 -19.62 17.67
CA VAL A 218 12.36 -19.94 17.23
C VAL A 218 12.35 -21.00 16.14
N ALA A 219 11.62 -22.11 16.36
CA ALA A 219 11.49 -23.19 15.37
C ALA A 219 10.86 -22.69 14.07
N ARG A 220 9.82 -21.82 14.15
CA ARG A 220 9.15 -21.26 12.97
C ARG A 220 10.07 -20.35 12.17
N THR A 221 10.90 -19.51 12.82
CA THR A 221 11.89 -18.70 12.06
C THR A 221 12.91 -19.57 11.35
N LYS A 222 13.31 -20.71 11.92
CA LYS A 222 14.23 -21.66 11.26
C LYS A 222 13.58 -22.37 10.08
N GLU A 223 12.36 -22.84 10.24
CA GLU A 223 11.59 -23.46 9.15
C GLU A 223 11.45 -22.51 7.95
N LEU A 224 11.11 -21.22 8.21
CA LEU A 224 10.99 -20.21 7.16
C LEU A 224 12.35 -19.93 6.48
N GLU A 225 13.44 -19.87 7.25
CA GLU A 225 14.79 -19.79 6.70
C GLU A 225 15.05 -20.96 5.75
N ASP A 226 14.82 -22.20 6.20
CA ASP A 226 15.07 -23.41 5.39
C ASP A 226 14.26 -23.38 4.10
N ARG A 227 12.98 -23.00 4.14
CA ARG A 227 12.12 -22.83 2.95
C ARG A 227 12.67 -21.78 1.96
N ILE A 228 13.22 -20.67 2.45
CA ILE A 228 13.80 -19.61 1.59
C ILE A 228 15.07 -20.12 0.91
N PHE A 229 15.89 -20.91 1.60
CA PHE A 229 17.19 -21.38 1.12
C PHE A 229 17.12 -22.72 0.37
N GLU A 230 15.97 -23.41 0.39
CA GLU A 230 15.77 -24.58 -0.47
C GLU A 230 15.99 -24.21 -1.95
N THR A 231 16.73 -25.06 -2.65
CA THR A 231 17.00 -24.88 -4.09
C THR A 231 15.72 -25.13 -4.87
N PRO A 232 15.09 -24.13 -5.50
CA PRO A 232 13.88 -24.36 -6.27
C PRO A 232 14.20 -25.12 -7.55
N ALA A 233 13.30 -25.97 -7.99
CA ALA A 233 13.19 -26.27 -9.40
C ALA A 233 12.92 -24.93 -10.12
N ALA A 234 13.82 -24.49 -10.99
CA ALA A 234 13.63 -23.23 -11.72
C ALA A 234 12.27 -23.25 -12.41
N PRO A 235 11.38 -22.28 -12.17
CA PRO A 235 10.15 -22.20 -12.93
C PRO A 235 10.53 -22.06 -14.40
N ARG A 236 10.22 -23.06 -15.21
CA ARG A 236 10.30 -22.93 -16.66
C ARG A 236 9.24 -21.92 -17.05
N VAL A 237 9.68 -20.74 -17.42
CA VAL A 237 8.84 -19.81 -18.16
C VAL A 237 8.63 -20.47 -19.52
N GLU A 238 7.49 -21.09 -19.72
CA GLU A 238 7.07 -21.52 -21.06
C GLU A 238 6.85 -20.24 -21.86
N THR A 239 7.78 -19.93 -22.77
CA THR A 239 7.61 -18.86 -23.74
C THR A 239 6.40 -19.18 -24.60
N ARG A 240 5.30 -18.52 -24.36
CA ARG A 240 4.10 -18.62 -25.14
C ARG A 240 4.15 -17.58 -26.27
N ASN A 241 4.05 -18.07 -27.47
CA ASN A 241 3.65 -17.48 -28.74
C ASN A 241 3.79 -15.95 -28.93
N ASP A 242 4.65 -15.54 -29.85
CA ASP A 242 4.84 -14.14 -30.33
C ASP A 242 3.60 -13.49 -30.99
N ASN A 243 2.48 -14.17 -31.09
CA ASN A 243 1.22 -13.72 -31.71
C ASN A 243 0.11 -13.44 -30.67
N ALA A 244 0.43 -13.01 -29.45
CA ALA A 244 -0.63 -12.60 -28.53
C ALA A 244 -1.36 -11.38 -29.13
N GLU A 245 -2.63 -11.56 -29.50
CA GLU A 245 -3.52 -10.48 -29.89
C GLU A 245 -3.61 -9.46 -28.72
N SER A 246 -3.79 -8.18 -29.06
CA SER A 246 -3.99 -7.15 -28.03
C SER A 246 -5.19 -7.50 -27.16
N VAL A 247 -5.03 -7.43 -25.85
CA VAL A 247 -6.10 -7.75 -24.88
C VAL A 247 -7.33 -6.89 -25.16
N ALA A 248 -8.46 -7.54 -25.46
CA ALA A 248 -9.72 -6.84 -25.71
C ALA A 248 -10.29 -6.29 -24.40
N LEU A 249 -10.33 -4.97 -24.28
CA LEU A 249 -10.82 -4.27 -23.10
C LEU A 249 -12.33 -4.02 -23.20
N GLN A 250 -13.06 -4.39 -22.18
CA GLN A 250 -14.48 -4.05 -22.02
C GLN A 250 -14.63 -3.00 -20.92
N SER A 251 -15.23 -1.85 -21.26
CA SER A 251 -15.57 -0.83 -20.25
C SER A 251 -17.01 -1.01 -19.77
N ASN A 252 -17.27 -0.65 -18.50
CA ASN A 252 -18.62 -0.52 -17.96
C ASN A 252 -19.36 0.75 -18.45
N TRP A 253 -18.68 1.61 -19.19
CA TRP A 253 -19.26 2.78 -19.86
C TRP A 253 -19.16 2.66 -21.37
N THR A 254 -20.15 3.21 -22.10
CA THR A 254 -19.91 3.60 -23.49
C THR A 254 -19.15 4.93 -23.50
N ARG A 255 -18.35 5.17 -24.55
CA ARG A 255 -17.63 6.43 -24.71
C ARG A 255 -18.58 7.64 -24.57
N ARG A 256 -19.73 7.61 -25.26
CA ARG A 256 -20.71 8.69 -25.23
C ARG A 256 -21.26 8.94 -23.82
N ALA A 257 -21.62 7.88 -23.09
CA ALA A 257 -22.15 8.00 -21.75
C ALA A 257 -21.11 8.62 -20.78
N PHE A 258 -19.82 8.22 -20.88
CA PHE A 258 -18.75 8.82 -20.08
C PHE A 258 -18.57 10.31 -20.41
N GLU A 259 -18.54 10.67 -21.70
CA GLU A 259 -18.44 12.08 -22.14
C GLU A 259 -19.65 12.90 -21.69
N ASP A 260 -20.86 12.32 -21.68
CA ASP A 260 -22.07 12.97 -21.14
C ASP A 260 -21.95 13.16 -19.61
N GLY A 261 -21.43 12.16 -18.87
CA GLY A 261 -21.13 12.29 -17.45
C GLY A 261 -20.12 13.40 -17.14
N VAL A 262 -19.08 13.56 -17.98
CA VAL A 262 -18.16 14.71 -17.86
C VAL A 262 -18.88 16.04 -18.01
N ARG A 263 -19.82 16.16 -18.97
CA ARG A 263 -20.62 17.39 -19.14
C ARG A 263 -21.48 17.68 -17.92
N GLU A 264 -22.11 16.65 -17.33
CA GLU A 264 -22.92 16.77 -16.14
C GLU A 264 -22.10 17.22 -14.92
N VAL A 265 -20.88 16.67 -14.73
CA VAL A 265 -19.94 17.18 -13.70
C VAL A 265 -19.62 18.66 -13.93
N LYS A 266 -19.40 19.09 -15.17
CA LYS A 266 -19.16 20.51 -15.49
C LYS A 266 -20.37 21.42 -15.16
N GLU A 267 -21.60 20.91 -15.29
CA GLU A 267 -22.81 21.63 -14.87
C GLU A 267 -22.84 21.80 -13.33
N HIS A 268 -22.48 20.76 -12.55
CA HIS A 268 -22.31 20.87 -11.10
C HIS A 268 -21.23 21.89 -10.70
N ILE A 269 -20.09 21.91 -11.42
CA ILE A 269 -19.05 22.91 -11.19
C ILE A 269 -19.56 24.33 -11.49
N ALA A 270 -20.26 24.52 -12.60
CA ALA A 270 -20.83 25.81 -12.99
C ALA A 270 -21.91 26.28 -12.02
N ALA A 271 -22.66 25.35 -11.40
CA ALA A 271 -23.64 25.63 -10.37
C ALA A 271 -23.00 25.98 -9.01
N GLY A 272 -21.70 25.76 -8.83
CA GLY A 272 -20.96 26.00 -7.59
C GLY A 272 -21.05 24.87 -6.56
N ASP A 273 -21.49 23.67 -6.96
CA ASP A 273 -21.57 22.49 -6.10
C ASP A 273 -20.18 21.98 -5.71
N CYS A 274 -19.22 22.05 -6.65
CA CYS A 274 -17.86 21.56 -6.47
C CYS A 274 -16.87 22.30 -7.38
N TYR A 275 -15.58 22.13 -7.12
CA TYR A 275 -14.49 22.65 -7.95
C TYR A 275 -13.92 21.58 -8.87
N GLN A 276 -13.93 20.32 -8.41
CA GLN A 276 -13.39 19.16 -9.11
C GLN A 276 -14.15 17.90 -8.69
N VAL A 277 -14.37 16.99 -9.64
CA VAL A 277 -14.85 15.63 -9.40
C VAL A 277 -14.01 14.66 -10.21
N VAL A 278 -13.57 13.58 -9.61
CA VAL A 278 -12.86 12.50 -10.32
C VAL A 278 -13.88 11.47 -10.79
N LEU A 279 -14.19 11.48 -12.09
CA LEU A 279 -15.08 10.50 -12.73
C LEU A 279 -14.26 9.33 -13.24
N SER A 280 -14.70 8.08 -12.99
CA SER A 280 -13.95 6.88 -13.33
C SER A 280 -14.76 5.88 -14.15
N GLN A 281 -14.03 4.98 -14.85
CA GLN A 281 -14.61 3.83 -15.53
C GLN A 281 -13.80 2.57 -15.24
N ARG A 282 -14.50 1.42 -15.20
CA ARG A 282 -13.90 0.12 -14.98
C ARG A 282 -13.72 -0.61 -16.30
N PHE A 283 -12.52 -1.14 -16.49
CA PHE A 283 -12.16 -1.97 -17.63
C PHE A 283 -11.94 -3.41 -17.17
N SER A 284 -12.36 -4.37 -17.97
CA SER A 284 -12.15 -5.78 -17.71
C SER A 284 -11.64 -6.51 -18.95
N ALA A 285 -10.87 -7.57 -18.70
CA ALA A 285 -10.40 -8.50 -19.73
C ALA A 285 -10.35 -9.92 -19.16
N GLN A 286 -10.39 -10.94 -20.03
CA GLN A 286 -10.18 -12.33 -19.62
C GLN A 286 -8.69 -12.54 -19.28
N PHE A 287 -8.42 -13.30 -18.24
CA PHE A 287 -7.07 -13.68 -17.84
C PHE A 287 -7.11 -14.97 -17.02
N ASP A 288 -6.51 -16.04 -17.54
CA ASP A 288 -6.45 -17.37 -16.91
C ASP A 288 -5.03 -17.76 -16.49
N GLY A 289 -4.07 -16.81 -16.56
CA GLY A 289 -2.67 -17.01 -16.22
C GLY A 289 -2.37 -16.89 -14.70
N ASP A 290 -1.09 -17.03 -14.35
CA ASP A 290 -0.63 -16.78 -12.97
C ASP A 290 -0.55 -15.26 -12.68
N PRO A 291 -1.32 -14.74 -11.70
CA PRO A 291 -1.30 -13.32 -11.33
C PRO A 291 0.09 -12.80 -10.92
N LEU A 292 0.97 -13.67 -10.42
CA LEU A 292 2.32 -13.28 -10.03
C LEU A 292 3.16 -12.84 -11.25
N GLN A 293 2.89 -13.40 -12.44
CA GLN A 293 3.57 -12.96 -13.67
C GLN A 293 3.16 -11.52 -14.02
N ILE A 294 1.89 -11.14 -13.80
CA ILE A 294 1.44 -9.74 -13.96
C ILE A 294 2.19 -8.82 -13.00
N TYR A 295 2.34 -9.22 -11.73
CA TYR A 295 3.11 -8.45 -10.75
C TYR A 295 4.56 -8.25 -11.20
N ARG A 296 5.21 -9.30 -11.68
CA ARG A 296 6.59 -9.24 -12.19
C ARG A 296 6.72 -8.33 -13.39
N ALA A 297 5.78 -8.43 -14.35
CA ALA A 297 5.71 -7.52 -15.50
C ALA A 297 5.52 -6.07 -15.05
N LEU A 298 4.55 -5.83 -14.17
CA LEU A 298 4.23 -4.49 -13.65
C LEU A 298 5.44 -3.87 -12.93
N ARG A 299 6.16 -4.66 -12.14
CA ARG A 299 7.40 -4.25 -11.46
C ARG A 299 8.50 -3.82 -12.43
N ALA A 300 8.54 -4.40 -13.63
CA ALA A 300 9.51 -4.06 -14.66
C ALA A 300 9.13 -2.83 -15.48
N ILE A 301 7.82 -2.66 -15.80
CA ILE A 301 7.36 -1.58 -16.69
C ILE A 301 6.86 -0.33 -15.96
N ASN A 302 6.46 -0.46 -14.70
CA ASN A 302 5.91 0.65 -13.92
C ASN A 302 6.30 0.53 -12.43
N PRO A 303 7.61 0.55 -12.10
CA PRO A 303 8.03 0.55 -10.71
C PRO A 303 7.43 1.75 -9.98
N SER A 304 7.08 1.56 -8.70
CA SER A 304 6.35 2.57 -7.92
C SER A 304 6.73 2.48 -6.43
N PRO A 305 6.53 3.56 -5.65
CA PRO A 305 6.80 3.56 -4.21
C PRO A 305 5.99 2.52 -3.43
N TYR A 306 4.79 2.19 -3.90
CA TYR A 306 3.91 1.19 -3.30
C TYR A 306 3.55 0.12 -4.32
N MET A 307 4.36 -0.93 -4.37
CA MET A 307 4.03 -2.13 -5.13
C MET A 307 3.50 -3.20 -4.20
N PHE A 308 2.41 -3.83 -4.59
CA PHE A 308 1.76 -4.85 -3.78
C PHE A 308 1.19 -5.99 -4.61
N PHE A 309 1.25 -7.17 -4.00
CA PHE A 309 0.61 -8.40 -4.46
C PHE A 309 -0.07 -9.04 -3.26
N LEU A 310 -1.39 -9.20 -3.30
CA LEU A 310 -2.18 -9.78 -2.23
C LEU A 310 -3.00 -10.95 -2.78
N ARG A 311 -2.82 -12.17 -2.24
CA ARG A 311 -3.76 -13.28 -2.44
C ARG A 311 -4.76 -13.28 -1.29
N LEU A 312 -6.05 -13.25 -1.60
CA LEU A 312 -7.14 -13.04 -0.64
C LEU A 312 -8.25 -14.11 -0.78
N GLY A 313 -7.85 -15.37 -0.99
CA GLY A 313 -8.72 -16.48 -1.30
C GLY A 313 -8.90 -16.64 -2.81
N ASP A 314 -10.08 -16.40 -3.30
CA ASP A 314 -10.47 -16.42 -4.72
C ASP A 314 -10.11 -15.12 -5.47
N GLU A 315 -9.67 -14.12 -4.75
CA GLU A 315 -9.28 -12.82 -5.29
C GLU A 315 -7.78 -12.59 -5.18
N THR A 316 -7.18 -12.00 -6.21
CA THR A 316 -5.80 -11.49 -6.16
C THR A 316 -5.78 -10.02 -6.53
N VAL A 317 -5.10 -9.21 -5.71
CA VAL A 317 -4.91 -7.79 -5.94
C VAL A 317 -3.45 -7.53 -6.31
N VAL A 318 -3.23 -6.86 -7.45
CA VAL A 318 -1.90 -6.50 -7.96
C VAL A 318 -1.87 -5.01 -8.23
N GLY A 319 -0.89 -4.30 -7.69
CA GLY A 319 -0.84 -2.85 -7.89
C GLY A 319 0.55 -2.24 -7.83
N ALA A 320 0.63 -1.04 -8.43
CA ALA A 320 1.80 -0.16 -8.45
C ALA A 320 1.35 1.28 -8.21
N SER A 321 0.96 1.56 -6.96
CA SER A 321 0.48 2.89 -6.58
C SER A 321 1.63 3.88 -6.41
N PRO A 322 1.55 5.05 -7.03
CA PRO A 322 2.54 6.09 -6.81
C PRO A 322 2.30 6.89 -5.53
N GLU A 323 1.09 6.82 -4.94
CA GLU A 323 0.61 7.85 -4.01
C GLU A 323 0.29 7.27 -2.62
N MET A 324 0.90 7.89 -1.59
CA MET A 324 0.59 7.65 -0.18
C MET A 324 -0.81 8.20 0.14
N LEU A 325 -1.61 7.43 0.89
CA LEU A 325 -2.82 7.97 1.49
C LEU A 325 -2.46 8.70 2.80
N VAL A 326 -1.96 7.97 3.78
CA VAL A 326 -1.43 8.50 5.03
C VAL A 326 -0.49 7.48 5.66
N ARG A 327 0.56 7.97 6.32
CA ARG A 327 1.44 7.15 7.15
C ARG A 327 1.41 7.67 8.57
N CYS A 328 1.24 6.74 9.52
CA CYS A 328 1.27 6.99 10.94
C CYS A 328 2.40 6.19 11.58
N HIS A 329 3.34 6.86 12.25
CA HIS A 329 4.40 6.25 13.05
C HIS A 329 4.26 6.74 14.49
N GLY A 330 3.60 5.95 15.33
CA GLY A 330 3.19 6.42 16.64
C GLY A 330 2.31 7.67 16.51
N GLN A 331 2.77 8.80 17.02
CA GLN A 331 2.04 10.08 16.89
C GLN A 331 2.42 10.92 15.66
N ARG A 332 3.40 10.51 14.88
CA ARG A 332 3.78 11.26 13.67
C ARG A 332 2.95 10.84 12.48
N LEU A 333 2.36 11.81 11.80
CA LEU A 333 1.66 11.64 10.53
C LEU A 333 2.49 12.23 9.39
N ASP A 334 2.59 11.48 8.30
CA ASP A 334 3.16 11.93 7.04
C ASP A 334 2.09 11.79 5.93
N TYR A 335 2.00 12.78 5.05
CA TYR A 335 1.11 12.83 3.90
C TYR A 335 1.84 13.45 2.71
N ARG A 336 1.67 12.91 1.50
CA ARG A 336 2.40 13.35 0.32
C ARG A 336 1.50 13.47 -0.89
N PRO A 337 0.92 14.66 -1.15
CA PRO A 337 0.19 14.90 -2.39
C PRO A 337 1.18 14.96 -3.57
N ILE A 338 0.78 14.33 -4.66
CA ILE A 338 1.50 14.31 -5.93
C ILE A 338 0.56 14.87 -6.99
N ALA A 339 1.04 15.85 -7.76
CA ALA A 339 0.31 16.40 -8.91
C ALA A 339 1.28 16.76 -10.03
N GLY A 340 0.72 17.05 -11.17
CA GLY A 340 1.49 17.37 -12.36
C GLY A 340 2.34 16.20 -12.86
N THR A 341 2.49 16.10 -14.14
CA THR A 341 3.29 15.03 -14.76
C THR A 341 4.02 15.53 -15.97
N ARG A 342 5.33 15.27 -16.04
CA ARG A 342 6.14 15.39 -17.26
C ARG A 342 6.88 14.08 -17.50
N LYS A 343 7.08 13.74 -18.76
CA LYS A 343 7.96 12.61 -19.13
C LYS A 343 9.40 12.91 -18.73
N ARG A 344 10.21 11.86 -18.61
CA ARG A 344 11.66 12.00 -18.45
C ARG A 344 12.26 12.55 -19.76
N GLY A 345 13.29 13.37 -19.64
CA GLY A 345 14.07 13.85 -20.75
C GLY A 345 15.01 12.77 -21.31
N ALA A 346 15.33 12.83 -22.61
CA ALA A 346 16.32 11.94 -23.23
C ALA A 346 17.75 12.24 -22.78
N THR A 347 18.01 13.46 -22.27
CA THR A 347 19.28 13.91 -21.71
C THR A 347 19.04 14.56 -20.35
N GLU A 348 20.07 14.65 -19.51
CA GLU A 348 19.97 15.31 -18.21
C GLU A 348 19.51 16.77 -18.32
N THR A 349 19.97 17.49 -19.34
CA THR A 349 19.55 18.87 -19.60
C THR A 349 18.08 18.97 -19.96
N GLU A 350 17.59 18.11 -20.85
CA GLU A 350 16.17 18.06 -21.21
C GLU A 350 15.30 17.66 -20.00
N ASP A 351 15.77 16.69 -19.21
CA ASP A 351 15.08 16.22 -17.99
C ASP A 351 14.96 17.35 -16.97
N TRP A 352 16.03 18.12 -16.77
CA TRP A 352 16.00 19.29 -15.90
C TRP A 352 15.05 20.38 -16.44
N MET A 353 15.09 20.68 -17.74
CA MET A 353 14.19 21.68 -18.35
C MET A 353 12.72 21.31 -18.22
N LEU A 354 12.37 20.05 -18.40
CA LEU A 354 11.00 19.55 -18.20
C LEU A 354 10.55 19.66 -16.74
N GLY A 355 11.47 19.48 -15.78
CA GLY A 355 11.19 19.71 -14.37
C GLY A 355 10.97 21.19 -14.03
N GLU A 356 11.73 22.10 -14.63
CA GLU A 356 11.53 23.54 -14.44
C GLU A 356 10.24 24.03 -15.13
N ASP A 357 9.91 23.49 -16.31
CA ASP A 357 8.63 23.73 -16.97
C ASP A 357 7.46 23.35 -16.07
N LEU A 358 7.53 22.18 -15.42
CA LEU A 358 6.51 21.72 -14.47
C LEU A 358 6.35 22.68 -13.26
N LYS A 359 7.44 23.25 -12.73
CA LYS A 359 7.42 24.20 -11.63
C LYS A 359 6.87 25.58 -11.99
N THR A 360 6.80 25.90 -13.26
CA THR A 360 6.34 27.21 -13.76
C THR A 360 4.99 27.16 -14.45
N ASP A 361 4.42 25.97 -14.64
CA ASP A 361 3.09 25.78 -15.20
C ASP A 361 2.02 26.21 -14.21
N GLU A 362 1.34 27.33 -14.48
CA GLU A 362 0.35 27.93 -13.58
C GLU A 362 -0.80 26.97 -13.24
N LYS A 363 -1.23 26.14 -14.21
CA LYS A 363 -2.30 25.16 -14.00
C LYS A 363 -1.87 24.06 -13.04
N GLU A 364 -0.68 23.47 -13.28
CA GLU A 364 -0.14 22.39 -12.44
C GLU A 364 0.14 22.89 -11.02
N ILE A 365 0.64 24.11 -10.87
CA ILE A 365 0.84 24.77 -9.57
C ILE A 365 -0.51 24.94 -8.84
N ALA A 366 -1.52 25.47 -9.52
CA ALA A 366 -2.83 25.70 -8.91
C ALA A 366 -3.49 24.39 -8.45
N GLU A 367 -3.43 23.34 -9.27
CA GLU A 367 -3.91 22.01 -8.93
C GLU A 367 -3.14 21.44 -7.73
N HIS A 368 -1.81 21.52 -7.76
CA HIS A 368 -0.97 21.02 -6.67
C HIS A 368 -1.26 21.74 -5.34
N MET A 369 -1.40 23.06 -5.37
CA MET A 369 -1.75 23.84 -4.17
C MET A 369 -3.12 23.47 -3.61
N MET A 370 -4.10 23.18 -4.45
CA MET A 370 -5.39 22.65 -4.02
C MET A 370 -5.25 21.32 -3.27
N LEU A 371 -4.42 20.40 -3.79
CA LEU A 371 -4.17 19.11 -3.13
C LEU A 371 -3.37 19.25 -1.82
N VAL A 372 -2.43 20.20 -1.75
CA VAL A 372 -1.73 20.53 -0.51
C VAL A 372 -2.69 21.06 0.55
N ASP A 373 -3.59 21.97 0.19
CA ASP A 373 -4.59 22.50 1.12
C ASP A 373 -5.58 21.42 1.57
N LEU A 374 -5.97 20.52 0.67
CA LEU A 374 -6.80 19.37 1.01
C LEU A 374 -6.10 18.46 2.04
N GLY A 375 -4.83 18.11 1.81
CA GLY A 375 -4.03 17.32 2.75
C GLY A 375 -3.82 18.02 4.10
N ARG A 376 -3.64 19.35 4.10
CA ARG A 376 -3.58 20.15 5.33
C ARG A 376 -4.89 20.10 6.10
N ASN A 377 -6.02 20.15 5.40
CA ASN A 377 -7.33 20.04 6.02
C ASN A 377 -7.56 18.65 6.60
N ASP A 378 -7.27 17.59 5.83
CA ASP A 378 -7.43 16.19 6.27
C ASP A 378 -6.59 15.91 7.52
N LEU A 379 -5.29 16.24 7.51
CA LEU A 379 -4.41 16.11 8.68
C LEU A 379 -4.86 17.01 9.84
N GLY A 380 -5.34 18.24 9.56
CA GLY A 380 -5.77 19.21 10.58
C GLY A 380 -6.93 18.72 11.45
N ARG A 381 -7.78 17.86 10.92
CA ARG A 381 -8.92 17.25 11.65
C ARG A 381 -8.46 16.42 12.87
N VAL A 382 -7.29 15.80 12.79
CA VAL A 382 -6.81 14.84 13.79
C VAL A 382 -5.48 15.24 14.45
N SER A 383 -4.87 16.33 14.02
CA SER A 383 -3.57 16.76 14.51
C SER A 383 -3.67 17.76 15.66
N ASP A 384 -2.61 17.85 16.46
CA ASP A 384 -2.42 18.94 17.41
C ASP A 384 -2.47 20.29 16.68
N TYR A 385 -3.11 21.28 17.28
CA TYR A 385 -3.22 22.59 16.69
C TYR A 385 -1.85 23.22 16.42
N GLY A 386 -1.64 23.69 15.17
CA GLY A 386 -0.38 24.29 14.73
C GLY A 386 0.74 23.28 14.44
N SER A 387 0.49 21.97 14.51
CA SER A 387 1.51 20.95 14.22
C SER A 387 1.62 20.60 12.74
N VAL A 388 0.62 20.92 11.92
CA VAL A 388 0.66 20.66 10.48
C VAL A 388 1.69 21.57 9.82
N LYS A 389 2.72 20.96 9.21
CA LYS A 389 3.83 21.63 8.53
C LYS A 389 3.92 21.17 7.09
N VAL A 390 4.31 22.09 6.23
CA VAL A 390 4.71 21.82 4.86
C VAL A 390 6.23 21.85 4.85
N ASP A 391 6.87 20.68 4.65
CA ASP A 391 8.34 20.61 4.68
C ASP A 391 8.95 20.94 3.32
N ASP A 392 8.65 20.18 2.27
CA ASP A 392 9.19 20.39 0.92
C ASP A 392 8.04 20.75 -0.03
N LEU A 393 7.82 22.05 -0.26
CA LEU A 393 6.73 22.51 -1.11
C LEU A 393 7.13 22.42 -2.59
N MET A 394 6.35 21.71 -3.39
CA MET A 394 6.48 21.66 -4.86
C MET A 394 7.90 21.31 -5.35
N HIS A 395 8.56 20.32 -4.75
CA HIS A 395 9.79 19.79 -5.31
C HIS A 395 9.49 18.83 -6.47
N VAL A 396 10.42 18.76 -7.43
CA VAL A 396 10.30 17.81 -8.54
C VAL A 396 10.92 16.49 -8.13
N GLU A 397 10.07 15.49 -7.94
CA GLU A 397 10.51 14.10 -7.73
C GLU A 397 10.61 13.37 -9.06
N ARG A 398 11.74 12.70 -9.28
CA ARG A 398 12.07 12.03 -10.55
C ARG A 398 11.96 10.53 -10.39
N TYR A 399 11.01 9.94 -11.10
CA TYR A 399 10.81 8.51 -11.21
C TYR A 399 11.45 7.97 -12.51
N SER A 400 11.41 6.67 -12.73
CA SER A 400 12.03 6.04 -13.91
C SER A 400 11.49 6.56 -15.24
N HIS A 401 10.19 6.83 -15.34
CA HIS A 401 9.51 7.19 -16.59
C HIS A 401 8.87 8.59 -16.60
N VAL A 402 8.64 9.15 -15.44
CA VAL A 402 7.97 10.45 -15.26
C VAL A 402 8.62 11.24 -14.14
N GLN A 403 8.31 12.53 -14.09
CA GLN A 403 8.62 13.40 -12.96
C GLN A 403 7.33 14.13 -12.55
N HIS A 404 7.18 14.35 -11.24
CA HIS A 404 6.01 14.95 -10.62
C HIS A 404 6.38 16.10 -9.70
N LEU A 405 5.41 16.99 -9.44
CA LEU A 405 5.47 17.88 -8.28
C LEU A 405 5.01 17.09 -7.05
N GLU A 406 5.82 17.08 -6.03
CA GLU A 406 5.53 16.47 -4.74
C GLU A 406 5.68 17.50 -3.62
N THR A 407 4.84 17.38 -2.60
CA THR A 407 4.94 18.16 -1.37
C THR A 407 4.89 17.22 -0.17
N SER A 408 5.76 17.42 0.79
CA SER A 408 5.75 16.66 2.04
C SER A 408 5.00 17.43 3.12
N LEU A 409 3.90 16.86 3.62
CA LEU A 409 3.18 17.34 4.78
C LEU A 409 3.48 16.45 5.98
N ARG A 410 3.65 17.07 7.15
CA ARG A 410 3.88 16.37 8.40
C ARG A 410 3.06 16.98 9.51
N SER A 411 2.58 16.13 10.43
CA SER A 411 1.89 16.60 11.63
C SER A 411 2.07 15.66 12.80
N ARG A 412 1.58 16.08 13.97
CA ARG A 412 1.49 15.25 15.16
C ARG A 412 0.02 14.92 15.45
N LEU A 413 -0.28 13.64 15.57
CA LEU A 413 -1.59 13.13 15.97
C LEU A 413 -1.92 13.62 17.38
N ARG A 414 -3.15 14.10 17.57
CA ARG A 414 -3.65 14.61 18.86
C ARG A 414 -3.73 13.48 19.88
N ASP A 415 -3.39 13.80 21.12
CA ASP A 415 -3.54 12.87 22.24
C ASP A 415 -4.99 12.35 22.34
N GLY A 416 -5.13 11.04 22.54
CA GLY A 416 -6.43 10.36 22.61
C GLY A 416 -6.98 9.89 21.25
N LEU A 417 -6.36 10.29 20.13
CA LEU A 417 -6.62 9.73 18.81
C LEU A 417 -5.58 8.68 18.43
N ASP A 418 -5.92 7.83 17.48
CA ASP A 418 -5.05 6.76 17.00
C ASP A 418 -4.94 6.72 15.47
N ARG A 419 -4.20 5.76 14.95
CA ARG A 419 -3.99 5.57 13.51
C ARG A 419 -5.26 5.34 12.71
N PHE A 420 -6.34 4.82 13.32
CA PHE A 420 -7.62 4.65 12.64
C PHE A 420 -8.33 5.98 12.46
N ASP A 421 -8.15 6.92 13.39
CA ASP A 421 -8.65 8.30 13.24
C ASP A 421 -7.88 9.04 12.16
N ALA A 422 -6.55 8.81 12.05
CA ALA A 422 -5.72 9.33 10.98
C ALA A 422 -6.14 8.77 9.61
N LEU A 423 -6.39 7.46 9.52
CA LEU A 423 -6.93 6.84 8.31
C LEU A 423 -8.28 7.45 7.93
N ALA A 424 -9.22 7.51 8.87
CA ALA A 424 -10.56 8.04 8.65
C ALA A 424 -10.56 9.49 8.16
N SER A 425 -9.65 10.34 8.68
CA SER A 425 -9.57 11.76 8.28
C SER A 425 -9.11 11.95 6.83
N CYS A 426 -8.24 11.08 6.34
CA CYS A 426 -7.68 11.15 4.99
C CYS A 426 -8.48 10.34 3.96
N PHE A 427 -9.34 9.42 4.39
CA PHE A 427 -10.04 8.46 3.53
C PHE A 427 -11.41 8.96 3.06
N PRO A 428 -11.76 8.73 1.78
CA PRO A 428 -10.85 8.44 0.68
C PRO A 428 -10.03 9.68 0.31
N ALA A 429 -8.95 9.47 -0.47
CA ALA A 429 -8.10 10.59 -0.89
C ALA A 429 -8.87 11.57 -1.78
N GLY A 430 -8.59 12.86 -1.63
CA GLY A 430 -9.21 13.89 -2.46
C GLY A 430 -8.75 13.84 -3.91
N THR A 431 -7.53 13.35 -4.17
CA THR A 431 -6.97 13.17 -5.52
C THR A 431 -7.75 12.16 -6.37
N VAL A 432 -8.60 11.34 -5.76
CA VAL A 432 -9.45 10.34 -6.44
C VAL A 432 -10.94 10.57 -6.20
N THR A 433 -11.31 11.64 -5.49
CA THR A 433 -12.71 12.04 -5.24
C THR A 433 -13.03 13.40 -5.83
N GLY A 434 -12.52 14.45 -5.24
CA GLY A 434 -12.72 15.83 -5.68
C GLY A 434 -12.85 16.80 -4.50
N ALA A 435 -13.23 18.02 -4.79
CA ALA A 435 -13.33 19.10 -3.81
C ALA A 435 -14.60 19.93 -4.03
N PRO A 436 -15.45 20.15 -3.00
CA PRO A 436 -15.40 19.56 -1.64
C PRO A 436 -15.64 18.05 -1.63
N LYS A 437 -14.89 17.30 -0.79
CA LYS A 437 -14.82 15.83 -0.80
C LYS A 437 -16.20 15.15 -0.76
N ILE A 438 -17.05 15.48 0.21
CA ILE A 438 -18.36 14.82 0.40
C ILE A 438 -19.27 15.06 -0.79
N ARG A 439 -19.38 16.31 -1.27
CA ARG A 439 -20.23 16.63 -2.42
C ARG A 439 -19.73 15.94 -3.71
N ALA A 440 -18.43 15.92 -3.92
CA ALA A 440 -17.84 15.17 -5.04
C ALA A 440 -18.20 13.67 -4.98
N MET A 441 -18.18 13.06 -3.80
CA MET A 441 -18.55 11.66 -3.61
C MET A 441 -20.04 11.39 -3.85
N GLU A 442 -20.92 12.33 -3.50
CA GLU A 442 -22.34 12.23 -3.84
C GLU A 442 -22.54 12.24 -5.36
N ILE A 443 -21.91 13.18 -6.08
CA ILE A 443 -21.97 13.28 -7.54
C ILE A 443 -21.42 12.02 -8.20
N ILE A 444 -20.29 11.50 -7.72
CA ILE A 444 -19.71 10.24 -8.21
C ILE A 444 -20.72 9.10 -8.10
N ARG A 445 -21.39 8.97 -6.97
CA ARG A 445 -22.40 7.93 -6.72
C ARG A 445 -23.63 8.08 -7.63
N GLU A 446 -24.01 9.30 -7.96
CA GLU A 446 -25.13 9.59 -8.86
C GLU A 446 -24.81 9.21 -10.32
N LEU A 447 -23.54 9.41 -10.74
CA LEU A 447 -23.14 9.29 -12.13
C LEU A 447 -22.53 7.93 -12.48
N GLU A 448 -21.69 7.35 -11.63
CA GLU A 448 -21.00 6.09 -11.95
C GLU A 448 -21.97 4.91 -11.95
N PRO A 449 -21.95 4.05 -13.01
CA PRO A 449 -22.94 2.96 -13.16
C PRO A 449 -22.77 1.86 -12.13
N ASP A 450 -21.54 1.70 -11.58
CA ASP A 450 -21.18 0.67 -10.62
C ASP A 450 -20.50 1.26 -9.40
N ARG A 451 -20.61 0.58 -8.26
CA ARG A 451 -19.81 0.90 -7.07
C ARG A 451 -18.31 0.68 -7.36
N ARG A 452 -17.47 1.53 -6.78
CA ARG A 452 -16.02 1.53 -7.04
C ARG A 452 -15.29 0.31 -6.47
N GLY A 453 -15.76 -0.22 -5.34
CA GLY A 453 -15.07 -1.30 -4.64
C GLY A 453 -13.67 -0.88 -4.19
N LEU A 454 -12.63 -1.61 -4.62
CA LEU A 454 -11.25 -1.31 -4.21
C LEU A 454 -10.68 -0.02 -4.83
N TYR A 455 -11.04 0.32 -6.06
CA TYR A 455 -10.53 1.53 -6.71
C TYR A 455 -10.79 2.79 -5.88
N ALA A 456 -9.78 3.66 -5.73
CA ALA A 456 -9.82 4.85 -4.88
C ALA A 456 -9.97 4.57 -3.37
N GLY A 457 -9.94 3.30 -2.97
CA GLY A 457 -9.73 2.87 -1.59
C GLY A 457 -8.26 2.91 -1.18
N SER A 458 -7.85 2.02 -0.30
CA SER A 458 -6.47 1.99 0.21
C SER A 458 -5.97 0.56 0.44
N VAL A 459 -4.73 0.28 0.06
CA VAL A 459 -3.96 -0.89 0.50
C VAL A 459 -3.05 -0.45 1.63
N LEU A 460 -2.99 -1.24 2.70
CA LEU A 460 -2.30 -0.82 3.91
C LEU A 460 -1.78 -2.00 4.74
N TYR A 461 -0.83 -1.70 5.63
CA TYR A 461 -0.52 -2.53 6.77
C TYR A 461 -0.64 -1.77 8.10
N MET A 462 -0.89 -2.51 9.17
CA MET A 462 -0.96 -2.03 10.55
C MET A 462 -0.22 -3.00 11.46
N ASP A 463 0.55 -2.50 12.43
CA ASP A 463 1.34 -3.31 13.34
C ASP A 463 0.97 -3.13 14.83
N TYR A 464 1.72 -3.77 15.71
CA TYR A 464 1.54 -3.68 17.17
C TYR A 464 2.35 -2.54 17.83
N ALA A 465 3.01 -1.69 17.04
CA ALA A 465 3.72 -0.49 17.48
C ALA A 465 2.97 0.81 17.12
N ASP A 466 1.64 0.71 16.92
CA ASP A 466 0.75 1.79 16.51
C ASP A 466 1.13 2.44 15.17
N ASN A 467 1.83 1.69 14.31
CA ASN A 467 2.11 2.14 12.95
C ASN A 467 1.00 1.73 11.98
N LEU A 468 0.81 2.57 10.97
CA LEU A 468 0.01 2.33 9.77
C LEU A 468 0.74 2.95 8.59
N ASP A 469 0.89 2.21 7.51
CA ASP A 469 1.36 2.72 6.23
C ASP A 469 0.36 2.35 5.15
N SER A 470 -0.05 3.31 4.34
CA SER A 470 -1.16 3.15 3.41
C SER A 470 -0.94 3.90 2.11
N CYS A 471 -1.34 3.30 1.00
CA CYS A 471 -1.37 3.94 -0.30
C CYS A 471 -2.79 3.97 -0.86
N ILE A 472 -3.03 4.87 -1.80
CA ILE A 472 -4.29 4.94 -2.54
C ILE A 472 -4.35 3.77 -3.52
N ALA A 473 -5.48 3.06 -3.58
CA ALA A 473 -5.66 1.95 -4.51
C ALA A 473 -5.95 2.48 -5.93
N ILE A 474 -4.92 2.95 -6.61
CA ILE A 474 -4.88 3.33 -8.01
C ILE A 474 -3.77 2.54 -8.72
N ARG A 475 -3.80 2.48 -10.04
CA ARG A 475 -2.90 1.61 -10.81
C ARG A 475 -2.93 0.19 -10.25
N THR A 476 -4.15 -0.27 -9.95
CA THR A 476 -4.45 -1.51 -9.27
C THR A 476 -5.34 -2.39 -10.13
N MET A 477 -5.02 -3.66 -10.17
CA MET A 477 -5.76 -4.70 -10.85
C MET A 477 -6.32 -5.69 -9.83
N VAL A 478 -7.59 -6.04 -9.98
CA VAL A 478 -8.25 -7.11 -9.24
C VAL A 478 -8.47 -8.28 -10.18
N LEU A 479 -7.98 -9.46 -9.79
CA LEU A 479 -8.13 -10.69 -10.56
C LEU A 479 -9.07 -11.62 -9.78
N ARG A 480 -10.15 -12.03 -10.42
CA ARG A 480 -11.14 -12.95 -9.85
C ARG A 480 -11.96 -13.59 -10.97
N ASP A 481 -12.36 -14.84 -10.81
CA ASP A 481 -13.23 -15.58 -11.74
C ASP A 481 -12.75 -15.54 -13.20
N GLY A 482 -11.44 -15.69 -13.43
CA GLY A 482 -10.86 -15.66 -14.79
C GLY A 482 -10.86 -14.26 -15.44
N LYS A 483 -11.09 -13.19 -14.67
CA LYS A 483 -11.12 -11.81 -15.16
C LYS A 483 -10.08 -10.95 -14.44
N ALA A 484 -9.47 -10.06 -15.21
CA ALA A 484 -8.65 -8.96 -14.72
C ALA A 484 -9.43 -7.65 -14.86
N MET A 485 -9.58 -6.92 -13.77
CA MET A 485 -10.34 -5.67 -13.70
C MET A 485 -9.42 -4.53 -13.27
N VAL A 486 -9.47 -3.42 -14.00
CA VAL A 486 -8.75 -2.17 -13.69
C VAL A 486 -9.71 -1.02 -13.77
N GLN A 487 -9.70 -0.13 -12.77
CA GLN A 487 -10.48 1.11 -12.81
C GLN A 487 -9.55 2.31 -12.89
N ALA A 488 -9.94 3.30 -13.68
CA ALA A 488 -9.16 4.52 -13.89
C ALA A 488 -10.09 5.73 -14.01
N GLY A 489 -9.69 6.85 -13.42
CA GLY A 489 -10.45 8.09 -13.41
C GLY A 489 -9.65 9.28 -13.94
N ALA A 490 -10.40 10.33 -14.30
CA ALA A 490 -9.89 11.64 -14.67
C ALA A 490 -10.51 12.71 -13.77
N GLY A 491 -9.71 13.71 -13.38
CA GLY A 491 -10.16 14.85 -12.59
C GLY A 491 -10.85 15.89 -13.46
N ILE A 492 -12.16 16.00 -13.34
CA ILE A 492 -12.98 16.92 -14.12
C ILE A 492 -13.02 18.29 -13.44
N VAL A 493 -12.60 19.31 -14.18
CA VAL A 493 -12.63 20.73 -13.80
C VAL A 493 -13.40 21.54 -14.86
N ALA A 494 -13.60 22.83 -14.60
CA ALA A 494 -14.37 23.71 -15.49
C ALA A 494 -13.90 23.69 -16.96
N ASP A 495 -12.58 23.61 -17.17
CA ASP A 495 -11.95 23.63 -18.51
C ASP A 495 -11.79 22.23 -19.12
N SER A 496 -12.21 21.18 -18.46
CA SER A 496 -12.11 19.80 -18.96
C SER A 496 -12.86 19.62 -20.28
N VAL A 497 -12.21 18.87 -21.20
CA VAL A 497 -12.76 18.51 -22.50
C VAL A 497 -13.18 17.03 -22.45
N PRO A 498 -14.48 16.71 -22.62
CA PRO A 498 -15.00 15.35 -22.40
C PRO A 498 -14.24 14.25 -23.15
N GLU A 499 -13.87 14.51 -24.40
CA GLU A 499 -13.13 13.57 -25.25
C GLU A 499 -11.71 13.29 -24.72
N HIS A 500 -11.05 14.31 -24.17
CA HIS A 500 -9.70 14.19 -23.59
C HIS A 500 -9.74 13.38 -22.29
N GLU A 501 -10.71 13.65 -21.42
CA GLU A 501 -10.88 12.94 -20.15
C GLU A 501 -11.19 11.45 -20.37
N TYR A 502 -12.03 11.12 -21.36
CA TYR A 502 -12.24 9.73 -21.77
C TYR A 502 -10.93 9.07 -22.20
N VAL A 503 -10.16 9.71 -23.10
CA VAL A 503 -8.89 9.18 -23.58
C VAL A 503 -7.88 8.99 -22.46
N GLU A 504 -7.85 9.91 -21.49
CA GLU A 504 -6.97 9.82 -20.31
C GLU A 504 -7.25 8.55 -19.49
N THR A 505 -8.52 8.26 -19.17
CA THR A 505 -8.88 7.05 -18.42
C THR A 505 -8.52 5.78 -19.17
N VAL A 506 -8.76 5.74 -20.50
CA VAL A 506 -8.36 4.61 -21.37
C VAL A 506 -6.84 4.40 -21.35
N ASN A 507 -6.05 5.47 -21.44
CA ASN A 507 -4.60 5.39 -21.44
C ASN A 507 -4.06 4.91 -20.07
N LYS A 508 -4.64 5.38 -18.96
CA LYS A 508 -4.31 4.92 -17.61
C LYS A 508 -4.57 3.41 -17.45
N ALA A 509 -5.71 2.93 -17.95
CA ALA A 509 -6.04 1.50 -17.91
C ALA A 509 -5.11 0.67 -18.81
N ARG A 510 -4.86 1.09 -20.04
CA ARG A 510 -3.95 0.39 -20.97
C ARG A 510 -2.56 0.18 -20.41
N ALA A 511 -2.04 1.14 -19.64
CA ALA A 511 -0.73 0.99 -18.98
C ALA A 511 -0.69 -0.24 -18.06
N MET A 512 -1.81 -0.55 -17.40
CA MET A 512 -1.92 -1.74 -16.55
C MET A 512 -2.09 -3.02 -17.36
N PHE A 513 -2.89 -3.00 -18.43
CA PHE A 513 -3.11 -4.19 -19.27
C PHE A 513 -1.88 -4.59 -20.08
N ARG A 514 -0.93 -3.68 -20.34
CA ARG A 514 0.39 -4.04 -20.89
C ARG A 514 1.14 -5.05 -20.04
N ALA A 515 0.93 -5.05 -18.71
CA ALA A 515 1.52 -6.04 -17.84
C ALA A 515 0.94 -7.45 -18.07
N ILE A 516 -0.34 -7.55 -18.41
CA ILE A 516 -0.97 -8.82 -18.81
C ILE A 516 -0.35 -9.32 -20.12
N GLU A 517 -0.28 -8.46 -21.15
CA GLU A 517 0.31 -8.82 -22.44
C GLU A 517 1.75 -9.32 -22.28
N MET A 518 2.53 -8.69 -21.41
CA MET A 518 3.90 -9.15 -21.10
C MET A 518 3.91 -10.49 -20.36
N ALA A 519 3.03 -10.66 -19.38
CA ALA A 519 2.92 -11.90 -18.62
C ALA A 519 2.54 -13.10 -19.52
N GLU A 520 1.67 -12.90 -20.50
CA GLU A 520 1.25 -13.92 -21.46
C GLU A 520 2.32 -14.27 -22.50
N ARG A 521 3.19 -13.32 -22.86
CA ARG A 521 4.31 -13.54 -23.78
C ARG A 521 5.51 -14.24 -23.15
N GLY A 522 5.55 -14.34 -21.84
CA GLY A 522 6.70 -14.78 -21.06
C GLY A 522 7.66 -13.61 -20.75
N LEU A 523 8.07 -13.53 -19.49
CA LEU A 523 9.01 -12.50 -18.97
C LEU A 523 10.45 -12.92 -19.21
#